data_7a4d673dd3e2fc2a10aa76b70b0bf718
#
_entry.id   7a4d673dd3e2fc2a10aa76b70b0bf718
#
_cell.length_a   1.000
_cell.length_b   1.000
_cell.length_c   1.000
_cell.angle_alpha   90.00
_cell.angle_beta   90.00
_cell.angle_gamma   90.00
#
_symmetry.space_group_name_H-M   'P 1'
#
loop_
_entity.id
_entity.type
_entity.pdbx_description
1 polymer ?
#
loop_
_entity_poly.entity_id
_entity_poly.type
_entity_poly.pdbx_seq_one_letter_code
_entity_poly.pdbx_strand_id
1 'polypeptide(L)'
;MTAEQTSRRALPRHYAVSMLYEHLGARPRIHDTAVIAPTAVVSGDVEIGAGCQVLHGAVITAEGGPITLGTHVIVMENALVRATAANAVRIGDHTLVGTLASIAGATVGEEVFLASGARVFNGAIVGARSEVRVNAIVQRRARVPEGTVVPIGWVAVGDPLQLFSPDRDAEIAAAQPDLDFPGHVFGVDRDTPDLMVQLTERYGSSLARHADDLPLGDARG
;
A
#
# COMPACT_ATOMS: atom_id res chain seq x y z
N MET A 1 -53.01 -14.81 -16.75
CA MET A 1 -51.76 -14.13 -17.08
C MET A 1 -50.78 -14.45 -15.95
N THR A 2 -49.98 -15.44 -16.19
CA THR A 2 -49.01 -16.01 -15.23
C THR A 2 -47.70 -15.26 -15.34
N ALA A 3 -47.27 -14.66 -14.24
CA ALA A 3 -45.94 -14.00 -14.13
C ALA A 3 -44.87 -15.08 -14.12
N GLU A 4 -44.05 -15.13 -15.16
CA GLU A 4 -42.84 -15.93 -15.22
C GLU A 4 -41.80 -15.38 -14.20
N GLN A 5 -41.62 -16.17 -13.15
CA GLN A 5 -40.48 -16.00 -12.27
C GLN A 5 -39.20 -16.36 -13.04
N THR A 6 -38.48 -15.36 -13.52
CA THR A 6 -37.13 -15.53 -14.05
C THR A 6 -36.22 -15.92 -12.91
N SER A 7 -36.03 -17.24 -12.75
CA SER A 7 -35.04 -17.81 -11.84
C SER A 7 -33.66 -17.23 -12.19
N ARG A 8 -33.14 -16.33 -11.37
CA ARG A 8 -31.75 -15.92 -11.44
C ARG A 8 -30.88 -17.14 -11.10
N ARG A 9 -30.42 -17.81 -12.15
CA ARG A 9 -29.45 -18.89 -12.05
C ARG A 9 -28.21 -18.34 -11.35
N ALA A 10 -28.01 -18.71 -10.09
CA ALA A 10 -26.78 -18.41 -9.39
C ALA A 10 -25.61 -18.99 -10.21
N LEU A 11 -24.73 -18.15 -10.69
CA LEU A 11 -23.49 -18.57 -11.34
C LEU A 11 -22.71 -19.47 -10.38
N PRO A 12 -22.16 -20.57 -10.85
CA PRO A 12 -21.36 -21.44 -9.99
C PRO A 12 -20.20 -20.65 -9.40
N ARG A 13 -20.02 -20.72 -8.08
CA ARG A 13 -19.01 -20.00 -7.28
C ARG A 13 -17.56 -20.49 -7.52
N HIS A 14 -17.24 -21.00 -8.70
CA HIS A 14 -15.97 -21.62 -9.02
C HIS A 14 -14.89 -20.71 -9.61
N TYR A 15 -15.03 -19.38 -9.49
CA TYR A 15 -14.05 -18.41 -9.98
C TYR A 15 -13.55 -17.47 -8.88
N ALA A 16 -13.19 -17.99 -7.72
CA ALA A 16 -12.58 -17.17 -6.71
C ALA A 16 -11.39 -17.90 -6.05
N VAL A 17 -10.36 -18.13 -6.83
CA VAL A 17 -9.05 -18.36 -6.20
C VAL A 17 -8.52 -16.96 -5.90
N SER A 18 -8.84 -16.44 -4.71
CA SER A 18 -8.15 -15.26 -4.20
C SER A 18 -6.66 -15.58 -4.09
N MET A 19 -5.79 -14.71 -4.60
CA MET A 19 -4.35 -14.91 -4.52
C MET A 19 -3.86 -14.52 -3.12
N LEU A 20 -4.19 -15.36 -2.14
CA LEU A 20 -3.74 -15.23 -0.76
C LEU A 20 -2.53 -16.12 -0.54
N TYR A 21 -1.51 -15.56 0.11
CA TYR A 21 -0.26 -16.27 0.36
C TYR A 21 0.17 -16.21 1.81
N GLU A 22 0.65 -17.32 2.35
CA GLU A 22 1.52 -17.33 3.50
C GLU A 22 2.90 -16.84 3.07
N HIS A 23 3.43 -15.83 3.74
CA HIS A 23 4.78 -15.31 3.52
C HIS A 23 5.50 -15.18 4.86
N LEU A 24 6.74 -15.67 4.95
CA LEU A 24 7.54 -15.67 6.18
C LEU A 24 6.81 -16.32 7.38
N GLY A 25 6.02 -17.37 7.14
CA GLY A 25 5.25 -18.07 8.16
C GLY A 25 4.02 -17.34 8.69
N ALA A 26 3.66 -16.18 8.13
CA ALA A 26 2.48 -15.42 8.47
C ALA A 26 1.39 -15.50 7.39
N ARG A 27 0.13 -15.51 7.82
CA ARG A 27 -1.05 -15.61 6.94
C ARG A 27 -1.94 -14.39 7.08
N PRO A 28 -2.56 -13.94 5.98
CA PRO A 28 -3.58 -12.91 6.05
C PRO A 28 -4.76 -13.31 6.95
N ARG A 29 -5.22 -12.37 7.75
CA ARG A 29 -6.45 -12.45 8.54
C ARG A 29 -7.47 -11.48 7.94
N ILE A 30 -8.53 -12.02 7.36
CA ILE A 30 -9.50 -11.26 6.60
C ILE A 30 -10.86 -11.41 7.29
N HIS A 31 -11.50 -10.28 7.62
CA HIS A 31 -12.84 -10.28 8.22
C HIS A 31 -13.87 -10.84 7.22
N ASP A 32 -14.86 -11.58 7.71
CA ASP A 32 -15.86 -12.29 6.90
C ASP A 32 -16.68 -11.37 5.98
N THR A 33 -16.83 -10.10 6.34
CA THR A 33 -17.56 -9.10 5.55
C THR A 33 -16.69 -8.34 4.55
N ALA A 34 -15.37 -8.58 4.57
CA ALA A 34 -14.48 -7.99 3.58
C ALA A 34 -14.60 -8.70 2.23
N VAL A 35 -14.45 -7.95 1.14
CA VAL A 35 -14.51 -8.46 -0.22
C VAL A 35 -13.14 -8.30 -0.88
N ILE A 36 -12.54 -9.42 -1.28
CA ILE A 36 -11.25 -9.44 -1.98
C ILE A 36 -11.50 -9.89 -3.42
N ALA A 37 -11.14 -9.06 -4.38
CA ALA A 37 -11.28 -9.42 -5.80
C ALA A 37 -10.39 -10.62 -6.16
N PRO A 38 -10.80 -11.49 -7.07
CA PRO A 38 -10.06 -12.72 -7.43
C PRO A 38 -8.63 -12.49 -7.93
N THR A 39 -8.33 -11.32 -8.47
CA THR A 39 -6.99 -10.96 -8.97
C THR A 39 -6.21 -10.05 -8.02
N ALA A 40 -6.75 -9.77 -6.84
CA ALA A 40 -6.01 -9.07 -5.81
C ALA A 40 -5.07 -10.05 -5.08
N VAL A 41 -3.86 -9.61 -4.78
CA VAL A 41 -2.86 -10.38 -4.03
C VAL A 41 -2.80 -9.88 -2.60
N VAL A 42 -2.89 -10.80 -1.63
CA VAL A 42 -2.69 -10.48 -0.21
C VAL A 42 -1.70 -11.48 0.37
N SER A 43 -0.57 -11.01 0.89
CA SER A 43 0.54 -11.87 1.32
C SER A 43 1.12 -11.48 2.67
N GLY A 44 1.33 -12.47 3.54
CA GLY A 44 2.02 -12.31 4.82
C GLY A 44 1.13 -11.83 5.97
N ASP A 45 1.73 -11.12 6.94
CA ASP A 45 1.05 -10.60 8.15
C ASP A 45 0.17 -9.39 7.82
N VAL A 46 -0.98 -9.67 7.22
CA VAL A 46 -1.98 -8.67 6.82
C VAL A 46 -3.27 -8.90 7.58
N GLU A 47 -3.80 -7.84 8.20
CA GLU A 47 -5.12 -7.82 8.81
C GLU A 47 -6.04 -6.88 8.04
N ILE A 48 -7.19 -7.39 7.59
CA ILE A 48 -8.20 -6.64 6.84
C ILE A 48 -9.50 -6.62 7.63
N GLY A 49 -9.91 -5.42 8.05
CA GLY A 49 -11.08 -5.17 8.88
C GLY A 49 -12.41 -5.35 8.16
N ALA A 50 -13.50 -5.18 8.92
CA ALA A 50 -14.87 -5.37 8.44
C ALA A 50 -15.25 -4.40 7.32
N GLY A 51 -16.00 -4.88 6.34
CA GLY A 51 -16.54 -4.07 5.24
C GLY A 51 -15.50 -3.53 4.26
N CYS A 52 -14.23 -3.93 4.37
CA CYS A 52 -13.19 -3.57 3.42
C CYS A 52 -13.45 -4.13 2.04
N GLN A 53 -12.98 -3.41 1.01
CA GLN A 53 -13.02 -3.86 -0.38
C GLN A 53 -11.64 -3.71 -1.02
N VAL A 54 -11.11 -4.81 -1.53
CA VAL A 54 -9.82 -4.85 -2.24
C VAL A 54 -10.10 -5.25 -3.67
N LEU A 55 -9.85 -4.31 -4.59
CA LEU A 55 -10.27 -4.45 -5.98
C LEU A 55 -9.21 -5.16 -6.85
N HIS A 56 -9.58 -5.37 -8.11
CA HIS A 56 -8.78 -6.15 -9.06
C HIS A 56 -7.36 -5.62 -9.24
N GLY A 57 -6.37 -6.52 -9.19
CA GLY A 57 -4.96 -6.20 -9.38
C GLY A 57 -4.30 -5.46 -8.21
N ALA A 58 -5.03 -5.13 -7.14
CA ALA A 58 -4.43 -4.56 -5.94
C ALA A 58 -3.47 -5.57 -5.29
N VAL A 59 -2.35 -5.08 -4.77
CA VAL A 59 -1.33 -5.90 -4.09
C VAL A 59 -1.12 -5.38 -2.67
N ILE A 60 -1.36 -6.23 -1.69
CA ILE A 60 -1.12 -5.96 -0.27
C ILE A 60 -0.09 -6.98 0.22
N THR A 61 1.15 -6.54 0.47
CA THR A 61 2.26 -7.45 0.76
C THR A 61 3.04 -7.02 2.00
N ALA A 62 3.11 -7.92 2.98
CA ALA A 62 3.78 -7.72 4.25
C ALA A 62 5.19 -8.33 4.21
N GLU A 63 6.18 -7.55 3.77
CA GLU A 63 7.58 -7.95 3.59
C GLU A 63 8.39 -7.97 4.90
N GLY A 64 7.82 -8.56 5.94
CA GLY A 64 8.43 -8.70 7.27
C GLY A 64 7.94 -7.71 8.32
N GLY A 65 7.10 -6.74 7.97
CA GLY A 65 6.36 -5.89 8.90
C GLY A 65 4.85 -6.06 8.69
N PRO A 66 4.01 -5.84 9.72
CA PRO A 66 2.57 -6.03 9.62
C PRO A 66 1.87 -4.94 8.80
N ILE A 67 0.74 -5.31 8.19
CA ILE A 67 -0.20 -4.40 7.55
C ILE A 67 -1.55 -4.52 8.25
N THR A 68 -2.14 -3.40 8.66
CA THR A 68 -3.48 -3.35 9.24
C THR A 68 -4.34 -2.38 8.45
N LEU A 69 -5.47 -2.85 7.96
CA LEU A 69 -6.56 -2.07 7.38
C LEU A 69 -7.71 -2.04 8.37
N GLY A 70 -8.14 -0.84 8.75
CA GLY A 70 -9.31 -0.64 9.61
C GLY A 70 -10.60 -1.12 8.96
N THR A 71 -11.72 -0.54 9.35
CA THR A 71 -13.04 -0.91 8.82
C THR A 71 -13.40 -0.05 7.58
N HIS A 72 -14.15 -0.63 6.64
CA HIS A 72 -14.63 0.07 5.43
C HIS A 72 -13.52 0.76 4.61
N VAL A 73 -12.31 0.22 4.61
CA VAL A 73 -11.22 0.67 3.74
C VAL A 73 -11.44 0.15 2.32
N ILE A 74 -11.29 1.03 1.34
CA ILE A 74 -11.36 0.66 -0.08
C ILE A 74 -9.95 0.76 -0.67
N VAL A 75 -9.46 -0.35 -1.24
CA VAL A 75 -8.20 -0.40 -2.00
C VAL A 75 -8.56 -0.64 -3.46
N MET A 76 -8.41 0.42 -4.27
CA MET A 76 -8.80 0.42 -5.68
C MET A 76 -7.85 -0.41 -6.55
N GLU A 77 -8.21 -0.52 -7.84
CA GLU A 77 -7.49 -1.34 -8.82
C GLU A 77 -6.00 -0.98 -8.93
N ASN A 78 -5.16 -2.01 -8.94
CA ASN A 78 -3.71 -1.88 -9.10
C ASN A 78 -3.03 -0.99 -8.05
N ALA A 79 -3.67 -0.72 -6.93
CA ALA A 79 -3.00 -0.05 -5.81
C ALA A 79 -2.02 -1.00 -5.13
N LEU A 80 -0.93 -0.44 -4.59
CA LEU A 80 0.10 -1.17 -3.87
C LEU A 80 0.16 -0.74 -2.40
N VAL A 81 0.00 -1.68 -1.49
CA VAL A 81 0.20 -1.48 -0.05
C VAL A 81 1.31 -2.43 0.40
N ARG A 82 2.45 -1.88 0.81
CA ARG A 82 3.64 -2.68 1.14
C ARG A 82 4.23 -2.27 2.48
N ALA A 83 4.34 -3.22 3.41
CA ALA A 83 5.14 -3.06 4.61
C ALA A 83 6.54 -3.63 4.42
N THR A 84 7.49 -3.17 5.24
CA THR A 84 8.84 -3.71 5.33
C THR A 84 9.14 -4.04 6.78
N ALA A 85 10.19 -4.82 7.05
CA ALA A 85 10.58 -5.17 8.42
C ALA A 85 10.77 -3.95 9.33
N ALA A 86 11.22 -2.83 8.77
CA ALA A 86 11.44 -1.59 9.52
C ALA A 86 10.21 -0.69 9.63
N ASN A 87 9.21 -0.85 8.75
CA ASN A 87 8.08 0.05 8.65
C ASN A 87 6.77 -0.73 8.37
N ALA A 88 5.94 -0.82 9.39
CA ALA A 88 4.57 -1.32 9.26
C ALA A 88 3.69 -0.38 8.43
N VAL A 89 2.57 -0.90 7.94
CA VAL A 89 1.50 -0.07 7.35
C VAL A 89 0.27 -0.12 8.24
N ARG A 90 -0.30 1.05 8.51
CA ARG A 90 -1.62 1.18 9.13
C ARG A 90 -2.49 2.12 8.31
N ILE A 91 -3.69 1.69 8.00
CA ILE A 91 -4.70 2.48 7.29
C ILE A 91 -5.94 2.53 8.15
N GLY A 92 -6.35 3.74 8.56
CA GLY A 92 -7.50 3.98 9.39
C GLY A 92 -8.83 3.75 8.67
N ASP A 93 -9.91 3.76 9.45
CA ASP A 93 -11.26 3.48 9.00
C ASP A 93 -11.70 4.43 7.88
N HIS A 94 -12.62 3.97 7.02
CA HIS A 94 -13.24 4.78 5.97
C HIS A 94 -12.27 5.48 5.01
N THR A 95 -11.05 4.96 4.87
CA THR A 95 -10.03 5.48 3.97
C THR A 95 -10.14 4.87 2.58
N LEU A 96 -9.98 5.71 1.56
CA LEU A 96 -9.92 5.29 0.16
C LEU A 96 -8.50 5.39 -0.39
N VAL A 97 -7.97 4.26 -0.84
CA VAL A 97 -6.69 4.16 -1.55
C VAL A 97 -6.99 4.03 -3.04
N GLY A 98 -6.76 5.11 -3.78
CA GLY A 98 -7.15 5.25 -5.18
C GLY A 98 -6.38 4.33 -6.14
N THR A 99 -6.87 4.22 -7.36
CA THR A 99 -6.27 3.42 -8.45
C THR A 99 -4.80 3.79 -8.65
N LEU A 100 -3.91 2.77 -8.73
CA LEU A 100 -2.46 2.96 -8.89
C LEU A 100 -1.78 3.76 -7.76
N ALA A 101 -2.47 4.06 -6.66
CA ALA A 101 -1.83 4.66 -5.50
C ALA A 101 -0.90 3.66 -4.82
N SER A 102 0.15 4.16 -4.15
CA SER A 102 1.08 3.30 -3.42
C SER A 102 1.35 3.81 -2.01
N ILE A 103 1.33 2.89 -1.06
CA ILE A 103 1.67 3.11 0.34
C ILE A 103 2.82 2.16 0.68
N ALA A 104 3.95 2.70 1.06
CA ALA A 104 5.09 1.93 1.51
C ALA A 104 5.41 2.29 2.97
N GLY A 105 5.23 1.35 3.90
CA GLY A 105 5.67 1.48 5.29
C GLY A 105 5.21 2.76 6.00
N ALA A 106 3.95 3.14 5.89
CA ALA A 106 3.43 4.41 6.38
C ALA A 106 2.15 4.24 7.22
N THR A 107 1.81 5.28 7.97
CA THR A 107 0.53 5.37 8.68
C THR A 107 -0.38 6.37 7.99
N VAL A 108 -1.57 5.93 7.66
CA VAL A 108 -2.66 6.74 7.08
C VAL A 108 -3.81 6.74 8.08
N GLY A 109 -4.29 7.92 8.43
CA GLY A 109 -5.39 8.10 9.38
C GLY A 109 -6.73 7.63 8.82
N GLU A 110 -7.77 7.86 9.58
CA GLU A 110 -9.16 7.60 9.19
C GLU A 110 -9.68 8.66 8.22
N GLU A 111 -10.68 8.29 7.42
CA GLU A 111 -11.37 9.22 6.49
C GLU A 111 -10.41 9.93 5.51
N VAL A 112 -9.29 9.30 5.16
CA VAL A 112 -8.31 9.87 4.22
C VAL A 112 -8.66 9.48 2.80
N PHE A 113 -8.51 10.44 1.89
CA PHE A 113 -8.59 10.20 0.46
C PHE A 113 -7.19 10.26 -0.19
N LEU A 114 -6.67 9.10 -0.58
CA LEU A 114 -5.50 9.00 -1.45
C LEU A 114 -6.00 8.84 -2.89
N ALA A 115 -5.87 9.88 -3.68
CA ALA A 115 -6.34 9.87 -5.07
C ALA A 115 -5.47 8.99 -5.98
N SER A 116 -5.89 8.80 -7.23
CA SER A 116 -5.18 7.96 -8.20
C SER A 116 -3.72 8.36 -8.37
N GLY A 117 -2.83 7.38 -8.30
CA GLY A 117 -1.38 7.59 -8.43
C GLY A 117 -0.70 8.30 -7.26
N ALA A 118 -1.41 8.62 -6.17
CA ALA A 118 -0.81 9.19 -4.96
C ALA A 118 0.22 8.21 -4.36
N ARG A 119 1.32 8.75 -3.84
CA ARG A 119 2.40 7.94 -3.23
C ARG A 119 2.71 8.39 -1.83
N VAL A 120 2.74 7.43 -0.89
CA VAL A 120 3.09 7.67 0.51
C VAL A 120 4.26 6.76 0.88
N PHE A 121 5.40 7.37 1.25
CA PHE A 121 6.65 6.67 1.49
C PHE A 121 6.91 6.34 2.96
N ASN A 122 7.89 5.47 3.17
CA ASN A 122 8.26 4.88 4.45
C ASN A 122 8.37 5.89 5.61
N GLY A 123 7.71 5.58 6.70
CA GLY A 123 7.71 6.39 7.92
C GLY A 123 6.85 7.65 7.84
N ALA A 124 6.19 7.92 6.72
CA ALA A 124 5.26 9.03 6.62
C ALA A 124 4.00 8.80 7.45
N ILE A 125 3.41 9.89 7.91
CA ILE A 125 2.13 9.90 8.60
C ILE A 125 1.20 10.88 7.89
N VAL A 126 0.06 10.37 7.43
CA VAL A 126 -1.02 11.19 6.88
C VAL A 126 -2.12 11.27 7.93
N GLY A 127 -2.39 12.47 8.42
CA GLY A 127 -3.41 12.74 9.44
C GLY A 127 -4.82 12.47 8.91
N ALA A 128 -5.75 12.22 9.81
CA ALA A 128 -7.15 11.94 9.49
C ALA A 128 -7.79 13.05 8.63
N ARG A 129 -8.80 12.70 7.84
CA ARG A 129 -9.57 13.64 6.99
C ARG A 129 -8.73 14.46 6.01
N SER A 130 -7.53 13.97 5.66
CA SER A 130 -6.64 14.59 4.68
C SER A 130 -6.90 14.07 3.27
N GLU A 131 -6.53 14.88 2.28
CA GLU A 131 -6.55 14.50 0.86
C GLU A 131 -5.13 14.52 0.28
N VAL A 132 -4.67 13.42 -0.28
CA VAL A 132 -3.48 13.37 -1.12
C VAL A 132 -3.95 13.24 -2.55
N ARG A 133 -3.92 14.36 -3.30
CA ARG A 133 -4.53 14.43 -4.62
C ARG A 133 -3.75 13.67 -5.69
N VAL A 134 -4.32 13.59 -6.90
CA VAL A 134 -3.79 12.82 -8.03
C VAL A 134 -2.28 13.06 -8.22
N ASN A 135 -1.51 11.95 -8.26
CA ASN A 135 -0.05 11.94 -8.43
C ASN A 135 0.74 12.74 -7.38
N ALA A 136 0.13 13.18 -6.29
CA ALA A 136 0.87 13.83 -5.22
C ALA A 136 1.73 12.82 -4.44
N ILE A 137 2.82 13.31 -3.86
CA ILE A 137 3.84 12.50 -3.18
C ILE A 137 3.96 12.96 -1.73
N VAL A 138 3.81 12.04 -0.78
CA VAL A 138 4.16 12.25 0.63
C VAL A 138 5.48 11.52 0.87
N GLN A 139 6.53 12.29 1.08
CA GLN A 139 7.89 11.78 1.20
C GLN A 139 8.16 11.08 2.53
N ARG A 140 9.29 10.36 2.57
CA ARG A 140 9.73 9.65 3.78
C ARG A 140 9.67 10.54 5.02
N ARG A 141 9.08 9.99 6.09
CA ARG A 141 8.95 10.64 7.41
C ARG A 141 8.21 11.97 7.40
N ALA A 142 7.61 12.37 6.28
CA ALA A 142 6.77 13.56 6.25
C ALA A 142 5.53 13.36 7.15
N ARG A 143 5.13 14.42 7.82
CA ARG A 143 3.92 14.45 8.66
C ARG A 143 2.90 15.40 8.07
N VAL A 144 1.91 14.85 7.41
CA VAL A 144 0.76 15.60 6.90
C VAL A 144 -0.22 15.77 8.05
N PRO A 145 -0.46 16.99 8.54
CA PRO A 145 -1.44 17.24 9.60
C PRO A 145 -2.85 16.84 9.18
N GLU A 146 -3.72 16.61 10.17
CA GLU A 146 -5.13 16.34 9.96
C GLU A 146 -5.80 17.39 9.08
N GLY A 147 -6.73 16.97 8.20
CA GLY A 147 -7.51 17.84 7.33
C GLY A 147 -6.69 18.56 6.24
N THR A 148 -5.46 18.16 6.01
CA THR A 148 -4.58 18.80 5.03
C THR A 148 -4.86 18.28 3.62
N VAL A 149 -4.83 19.20 2.65
CA VAL A 149 -4.87 18.85 1.21
C VAL A 149 -3.48 18.98 0.62
N VAL A 150 -2.92 17.88 0.13
CA VAL A 150 -1.71 17.87 -0.70
C VAL A 150 -2.16 18.01 -2.16
N PRO A 151 -1.81 19.12 -2.86
CA PRO A 151 -2.35 19.41 -4.19
C PRO A 151 -1.90 18.41 -5.26
N ILE A 152 -2.57 18.41 -6.42
CA ILE A 152 -2.25 17.53 -7.57
C ILE A 152 -0.78 17.66 -7.95
N GLY A 153 -0.07 16.52 -8.00
CA GLY A 153 1.33 16.43 -8.39
C GLY A 153 2.34 17.04 -7.42
N TRP A 154 1.89 17.60 -6.28
CA TRP A 154 2.79 18.23 -5.32
C TRP A 154 3.52 17.23 -4.45
N VAL A 155 4.60 17.71 -3.85
CA VAL A 155 5.47 16.94 -2.94
C VAL A 155 5.36 17.48 -1.53
N ALA A 156 4.94 16.64 -0.61
CA ALA A 156 4.85 16.91 0.83
C ALA A 156 6.09 16.35 1.53
N VAL A 157 6.80 17.21 2.27
CA VAL A 157 8.11 16.90 2.87
C VAL A 157 8.18 17.37 4.31
N GLY A 158 8.80 16.59 5.18
CA GLY A 158 9.28 17.01 6.49
C GLY A 158 8.24 17.03 7.62
N ASP A 159 8.74 17.40 8.77
CA ASP A 159 8.03 17.69 10.01
C ASP A 159 8.75 18.87 10.70
N PRO A 160 8.22 20.09 10.63
CA PRO A 160 6.90 20.48 10.11
C PRO A 160 6.76 20.35 8.59
N LEU A 161 5.50 20.12 8.14
CA LEU A 161 5.17 19.91 6.74
C LEU A 161 5.53 21.11 5.85
N GLN A 162 6.18 20.82 4.73
CA GLN A 162 6.39 21.73 3.62
C GLN A 162 5.79 21.13 2.36
N LEU A 163 5.12 21.96 1.56
CA LEU A 163 4.49 21.58 0.30
C LEU A 163 5.18 22.30 -0.87
N PHE A 164 5.65 21.52 -1.82
CA PHE A 164 6.32 22.03 -3.01
C PHE A 164 5.60 21.62 -4.29
N SER A 165 5.49 22.55 -5.23
CA SER A 165 5.15 22.18 -6.61
C SER A 165 6.31 21.43 -7.27
N PRO A 166 6.06 20.54 -8.26
CA PRO A 166 7.09 19.65 -8.82
C PRO A 166 8.22 20.37 -9.57
N ASP A 167 8.03 21.63 -9.97
CA ASP A 167 9.04 22.48 -10.59
C ASP A 167 10.09 23.03 -9.61
N ARG A 168 9.88 22.83 -8.30
CA ARG A 168 10.80 23.29 -7.24
C ARG A 168 11.77 22.18 -6.80
N ASP A 169 12.35 21.47 -7.74
CA ASP A 169 13.20 20.30 -7.49
C ASP A 169 14.37 20.57 -6.54
N ALA A 170 15.08 21.69 -6.73
CA ALA A 170 16.20 22.07 -5.86
C ALA A 170 15.78 22.29 -4.40
N GLU A 171 14.59 22.84 -4.16
CA GLU A 171 14.08 23.10 -2.82
C GLU A 171 13.57 21.79 -2.19
N ILE A 172 12.96 20.91 -2.98
CA ILE A 172 12.57 19.56 -2.54
C ILE A 172 13.81 18.79 -2.08
N ALA A 173 14.89 18.84 -2.88
CA ALA A 173 16.15 18.18 -2.54
C ALA A 173 16.77 18.78 -1.27
N ALA A 174 16.78 20.11 -1.14
CA ALA A 174 17.31 20.79 0.05
C ALA A 174 16.51 20.49 1.33
N ALA A 175 15.20 20.27 1.22
CA ALA A 175 14.34 19.92 2.34
C ALA A 175 14.53 18.44 2.79
N GLN A 176 15.32 17.64 2.07
CA GLN A 176 15.57 16.23 2.32
C GLN A 176 17.08 15.89 2.30
N PRO A 177 17.91 16.59 3.09
CA PRO A 177 19.36 16.40 3.03
C PRO A 177 19.80 14.96 3.33
N ASP A 178 19.00 14.24 4.12
CA ASP A 178 19.28 12.85 4.51
C ASP A 178 18.64 11.82 3.55
N LEU A 179 18.14 12.24 2.39
CA LEU A 179 17.54 11.31 1.42
C LEU A 179 18.63 10.56 0.65
N ASP A 180 19.15 9.54 1.28
CA ASP A 180 20.06 8.57 0.67
C ASP A 180 19.32 7.26 0.41
N PHE A 181 18.76 7.11 -0.79
CA PHE A 181 18.02 5.91 -1.16
C PHE A 181 18.89 4.64 -1.13
N PRO A 182 20.10 4.61 -1.72
CA PRO A 182 20.96 3.44 -1.65
C PRO A 182 21.33 3.04 -0.22
N GLY A 183 21.75 3.98 0.60
CA GLY A 183 22.13 3.73 1.98
C GLY A 183 20.96 3.30 2.86
N HIS A 184 19.84 4.01 2.77
CA HIS A 184 18.68 3.75 3.63
C HIS A 184 17.93 2.46 3.30
N VAL A 185 17.84 2.10 2.03
CA VAL A 185 17.05 0.93 1.61
C VAL A 185 17.90 -0.32 1.52
N PHE A 186 19.15 -0.18 1.06
CA PHE A 186 20.01 -1.31 0.75
C PHE A 186 21.30 -1.38 1.58
N GLY A 187 21.60 -0.34 2.36
CA GLY A 187 22.85 -0.26 3.13
C GLY A 187 24.09 -0.20 2.23
N VAL A 188 23.99 0.44 1.07
CA VAL A 188 25.09 0.63 0.12
C VAL A 188 25.37 2.11 -0.01
N ASP A 189 26.65 2.47 0.10
CA ASP A 189 27.10 3.85 -0.10
C ASP A 189 26.82 4.30 -1.54
N ARG A 190 26.33 5.52 -1.71
CA ARG A 190 26.02 6.10 -3.01
C ARG A 190 27.23 6.18 -3.96
N ASP A 191 28.42 6.38 -3.40
CA ASP A 191 29.65 6.50 -4.16
C ASP A 191 30.34 5.15 -4.41
N THR A 192 29.67 4.05 -4.07
CA THR A 192 30.18 2.70 -4.31
C THR A 192 30.33 2.43 -5.81
N PRO A 193 31.48 1.97 -6.28
CA PRO A 193 31.62 1.46 -7.64
C PRO A 193 30.60 0.34 -7.91
N ASP A 194 30.05 0.30 -9.11
CA ASP A 194 29.04 -0.69 -9.51
C ASP A 194 27.80 -0.72 -8.60
N LEU A 195 27.39 0.46 -8.12
CA LEU A 195 26.27 0.63 -7.18
C LEU A 195 25.04 -0.20 -7.56
N MET A 196 24.61 -0.15 -8.81
CA MET A 196 23.41 -0.86 -9.24
C MET A 196 23.57 -2.39 -9.25
N VAL A 197 24.78 -2.89 -9.48
CA VAL A 197 25.06 -4.33 -9.39
C VAL A 197 24.86 -4.78 -7.94
N GLN A 198 25.49 -4.08 -6.99
CA GLN A 198 25.37 -4.42 -5.57
C GLN A 198 23.93 -4.28 -5.06
N LEU A 199 23.20 -3.24 -5.49
CA LEU A 199 21.79 -3.06 -5.13
C LEU A 199 20.93 -4.21 -5.62
N THR A 200 21.05 -4.58 -6.91
CA THR A 200 20.22 -5.62 -7.51
C THR A 200 20.53 -7.00 -6.94
N GLU A 201 21.79 -7.32 -6.67
CA GLU A 201 22.18 -8.58 -6.03
C GLU A 201 21.63 -8.69 -4.60
N ARG A 202 21.80 -7.64 -3.77
CA ARG A 202 21.26 -7.62 -2.39
C ARG A 202 19.75 -7.68 -2.38
N TYR A 203 19.10 -6.89 -3.21
CA TYR A 203 17.66 -6.86 -3.26
C TYR A 203 17.09 -8.17 -3.83
N GLY A 204 17.71 -8.71 -4.88
CA GLY A 204 17.36 -10.02 -5.44
C GLY A 204 17.43 -11.13 -4.39
N SER A 205 18.52 -11.17 -3.58
CA SER A 205 18.65 -12.12 -2.48
C SER A 205 17.55 -11.96 -1.42
N SER A 206 17.14 -10.71 -1.13
CA SER A 206 16.04 -10.46 -0.20
C SER A 206 14.69 -10.92 -0.78
N LEU A 207 14.46 -10.72 -2.07
CA LEU A 207 13.23 -11.11 -2.75
C LEU A 207 13.14 -12.61 -3.02
N ALA A 208 14.27 -13.34 -3.02
CA ALA A 208 14.29 -14.79 -3.22
C ALA A 208 13.41 -15.56 -2.22
N ARG A 209 13.12 -14.96 -1.05
CA ARG A 209 12.21 -15.53 -0.03
C ARG A 209 10.79 -15.77 -0.54
N HIS A 210 10.37 -15.05 -1.58
CA HIS A 210 9.07 -15.30 -2.22
C HIS A 210 8.97 -16.65 -2.93
N ALA A 211 10.08 -17.32 -3.19
CA ALA A 211 10.07 -18.69 -3.72
C ALA A 211 9.44 -19.69 -2.75
N ASP A 212 9.40 -19.36 -1.46
CA ASP A 212 8.85 -20.19 -0.39
C ASP A 212 7.40 -19.80 -0.02
N ASP A 213 6.80 -18.86 -0.75
CA ASP A 213 5.43 -18.41 -0.49
C ASP A 213 4.44 -19.56 -0.77
N LEU A 214 3.56 -19.82 0.19
CA LEU A 214 2.57 -20.87 0.07
C LEU A 214 1.21 -20.29 -0.32
N PRO A 215 0.63 -20.68 -1.47
CA PRO A 215 -0.72 -20.26 -1.82
C PRO A 215 -1.71 -20.86 -0.82
N LEU A 216 -2.55 -20.01 -0.25
CA LEU A 216 -3.65 -20.40 0.59
C LEU A 216 -4.86 -20.65 -0.32
N GLY A 217 -5.39 -21.87 -0.34
CA GLY A 217 -6.67 -22.15 -1.00
C GLY A 217 -7.77 -21.20 -0.47
N ASP A 218 -8.99 -21.28 -1.01
CA ASP A 218 -10.09 -20.45 -0.55
C ASP A 218 -10.12 -20.34 0.99
N ALA A 219 -9.89 -19.12 1.49
CA ALA A 219 -9.88 -18.84 2.94
C ALA A 219 -11.28 -18.93 3.58
N ARG A 220 -12.23 -19.50 2.85
CA ARG A 220 -13.60 -19.80 3.27
C ARG A 220 -13.87 -21.29 3.06
N GLY A 221 -13.15 -22.11 3.84
CA GLY A 221 -13.47 -23.51 4.04
C GLY A 221 -14.62 -23.67 5.04
#